data_34cb90e90f9336a6c16ebd08feb97e34
#
_entry.id   34cb90e90f9336a6c16ebd08feb97e34
#
_cell.length_a   1.000
_cell.length_b   1.000
_cell.length_c   1.000
_cell.angle_alpha   90.00
_cell.angle_beta   90.00
_cell.angle_gamma   90.00
#
_symmetry.space_group_name_H-M   'P 1'
#
loop_
_entity.id
_entity.type
_entity.pdbx_description
1 polymer ?
#
loop_
_entity_poly.entity_id
_entity_poly.type
_entity_poly.pdbx_seq_one_letter_code
_entity_poly.pdbx_strand_id
1 'polypeptide(L)'
;MSIFLLVISILLWVGAVVSLPSRPLYAPALSYLGLLAISFCDSDGISWFPINNNMIISWLCITIVVMLATLLQPAGVRAQTRGMAYMIGGGLVGLVIGLLGFTVSASISMLYGIMIVATAVGIFFGFLLYSNTPDGRAMSVGGGYFFRYLTAKGFPTAVTLMQIGLVFVLLIAKANVG
;
A
#
# COMPACT_ATOMS: atom_id res chain seq x y z
N MET A 1 11.63 -24.75 -2.15
CA MET A 1 10.27 -24.23 -1.95
C MET A 1 10.24 -22.71 -1.74
N SER A 2 11.21 -22.14 -1.04
CA SER A 2 11.30 -20.70 -0.72
C SER A 2 11.38 -19.77 -1.94
N ILE A 3 12.19 -20.11 -2.97
CA ILE A 3 12.34 -19.27 -4.18
C ILE A 3 11.04 -19.17 -4.96
N PHE A 4 10.27 -20.26 -5.05
CA PHE A 4 8.98 -20.26 -5.76
C PHE A 4 7.96 -19.33 -5.08
N LEU A 5 7.85 -19.38 -3.75
CA LEU A 5 6.97 -18.50 -2.98
C LEU A 5 7.40 -17.02 -3.09
N LEU A 6 8.70 -16.76 -3.11
CA LEU A 6 9.22 -15.41 -3.31
C LEU A 6 8.86 -14.86 -4.70
N VAL A 7 9.01 -15.66 -5.75
CA VAL A 7 8.61 -15.27 -7.11
C VAL A 7 7.12 -14.98 -7.17
N ILE A 8 6.28 -15.84 -6.58
CA ILE A 8 4.83 -15.63 -6.51
C ILE A 8 4.51 -14.32 -5.78
N SER A 9 5.15 -14.04 -4.64
CA SER A 9 4.93 -12.81 -3.90
C SER A 9 5.23 -11.56 -4.74
N ILE A 10 6.36 -11.57 -5.46
CA ILE A 10 6.74 -10.46 -6.34
C ILE A 10 5.71 -10.28 -7.46
N LEU A 11 5.28 -11.38 -8.11
CA LEU A 11 4.26 -11.33 -9.17
C LEU A 11 2.92 -10.78 -8.65
N LEU A 12 2.52 -11.17 -7.44
CA LEU A 12 1.30 -10.67 -6.79
C LEU A 12 1.41 -9.17 -6.48
N TRP A 13 2.55 -8.67 -6.04
CA TRP A 13 2.74 -7.24 -5.79
C TRP A 13 2.79 -6.42 -7.07
N VAL A 14 3.46 -6.90 -8.10
CA VAL A 14 3.42 -6.27 -9.43
C VAL A 14 1.97 -6.22 -9.93
N GLY A 15 1.25 -7.34 -9.84
CA GLY A 15 -0.17 -7.41 -10.19
C GLY A 15 -1.03 -6.46 -9.36
N ALA A 16 -0.76 -6.31 -8.06
CA ALA A 16 -1.45 -5.37 -7.19
C ALA A 16 -1.24 -3.92 -7.67
N VAL A 17 0.01 -3.51 -7.91
CA VAL A 17 0.32 -2.14 -8.38
C VAL A 17 -0.29 -1.86 -9.75
N VAL A 18 -0.19 -2.81 -10.69
CA VAL A 18 -0.78 -2.67 -12.04
C VAL A 18 -2.30 -2.62 -11.99
N SER A 19 -2.94 -3.30 -11.03
CA SER A 19 -4.40 -3.29 -10.88
C SER A 19 -4.95 -2.01 -10.24
N LEU A 20 -4.13 -1.22 -9.54
CA LEU A 20 -4.56 0.00 -8.84
C LEU A 20 -5.35 0.98 -9.71
N PRO A 21 -4.91 1.35 -10.94
CA PRO A 21 -5.63 2.31 -11.75
C PRO A 21 -7.00 1.81 -12.22
N SER A 22 -7.08 0.55 -12.64
CA SER A 22 -8.28 -0.01 -13.27
C SER A 22 -9.23 -0.67 -12.26
N ARG A 23 -8.68 -1.41 -11.31
CA ARG A 23 -9.44 -2.22 -10.36
C ARG A 23 -8.91 -2.08 -8.93
N PRO A 24 -9.05 -0.92 -8.28
CA PRO A 24 -8.46 -0.65 -6.96
C PRO A 24 -9.00 -1.57 -5.87
N LEU A 25 -10.14 -2.21 -6.08
CA LEU A 25 -10.73 -3.16 -5.16
C LEU A 25 -9.84 -4.40 -4.95
N TYR A 26 -9.21 -4.90 -6.03
CA TYR A 26 -8.42 -6.13 -5.96
C TYR A 26 -6.96 -5.91 -5.51
N ALA A 27 -6.46 -4.69 -5.63
CA ALA A 27 -5.07 -4.37 -5.32
C ALA A 27 -4.67 -4.69 -3.87
N PRO A 28 -5.43 -4.30 -2.83
CA PRO A 28 -5.11 -4.66 -1.44
C PRO A 28 -5.17 -6.17 -1.20
N ALA A 29 -6.11 -6.88 -1.85
CA ALA A 29 -6.19 -8.34 -1.72
C ALA A 29 -4.97 -9.04 -2.34
N LEU A 30 -4.56 -8.63 -3.55
CA LEU A 30 -3.37 -9.17 -4.20
C LEU A 30 -2.09 -8.89 -3.40
N SER A 31 -1.94 -7.67 -2.88
CA SER A 31 -0.77 -7.34 -2.07
C SER A 31 -0.76 -8.10 -0.74
N TYR A 32 -1.93 -8.32 -0.14
CA TYR A 32 -2.05 -9.14 1.07
C TYR A 32 -1.72 -10.62 0.80
N LEU A 33 -2.16 -11.18 -0.33
CA LEU A 33 -1.79 -12.54 -0.74
C LEU A 33 -0.27 -12.66 -0.97
N GLY A 34 0.36 -11.62 -1.53
CA GLY A 34 1.82 -11.53 -1.65
C GLY A 34 2.51 -11.52 -0.28
N LEU A 35 1.96 -10.79 0.69
CA LEU A 35 2.46 -10.77 2.06
C LEU A 35 2.31 -12.14 2.74
N LEU A 36 1.19 -12.83 2.54
CA LEU A 36 0.99 -14.20 3.03
C LEU A 36 1.97 -15.18 2.38
N ALA A 37 2.15 -15.12 1.07
CA ALA A 37 3.05 -16.02 0.37
C ALA A 37 4.50 -15.89 0.90
N ILE A 38 4.95 -14.66 1.20
CA ILE A 38 6.28 -14.45 1.76
C ILE A 38 6.37 -14.87 3.24
N SER A 39 5.28 -14.79 4.01
CA SER A 39 5.27 -15.25 5.39
C SER A 39 5.43 -16.78 5.52
N PHE A 40 5.04 -17.52 4.48
CA PHE A 40 5.26 -18.97 4.38
C PHE A 40 6.62 -19.33 3.77
N CYS A 41 7.44 -18.34 3.41
CA CYS A 41 8.76 -18.54 2.86
C CYS A 41 9.75 -18.87 4.01
N ASP A 42 9.52 -19.99 4.68
CA ASP A 42 10.38 -20.52 5.72
C ASP A 42 11.30 -21.59 5.12
N SER A 43 12.59 -21.46 5.35
CA SER A 43 13.61 -22.39 4.86
C SER A 43 14.44 -22.83 6.05
N ASP A 44 14.29 -24.11 6.40
CA ASP A 44 15.12 -24.82 7.39
C ASP A 44 15.08 -24.23 8.82
N GLY A 45 13.89 -23.79 9.28
CA GLY A 45 13.69 -23.25 10.62
C GLY A 45 14.21 -21.82 10.84
N ILE A 46 14.67 -21.16 9.78
CA ILE A 46 15.03 -19.75 9.79
C ILE A 46 13.91 -19.00 9.08
N SER A 47 13.04 -18.33 9.85
CA SER A 47 12.04 -17.43 9.27
C SER A 47 12.76 -16.28 8.54
N TRP A 48 12.67 -16.27 7.22
CA TRP A 48 13.26 -15.20 6.41
C TRP A 48 12.65 -13.84 6.75
N PHE A 49 11.40 -13.85 7.19
CA PHE A 49 10.67 -12.65 7.58
C PHE A 49 9.97 -12.90 8.92
N PRO A 50 10.36 -12.21 10.00
CA PRO A 50 9.73 -12.33 11.31
C PRO A 50 8.36 -11.60 11.31
N ILE A 51 7.41 -12.12 10.51
CA ILE A 51 6.05 -11.60 10.48
C ILE A 51 5.27 -12.28 11.60
N ASN A 52 4.86 -11.51 12.60
CA ASN A 52 4.04 -12.01 13.68
C ASN A 52 2.60 -12.26 13.18
N ASN A 53 1.98 -13.35 13.66
CA ASN A 53 0.58 -13.68 13.36
C ASN A 53 -0.38 -12.50 13.61
N ASN A 54 -0.14 -11.72 14.66
CA ASN A 54 -0.93 -10.52 14.94
C ASN A 54 -0.84 -9.48 13.84
N MET A 55 0.31 -9.32 13.18
CA MET A 55 0.46 -8.41 12.04
C MET A 55 -0.32 -8.92 10.84
N ILE A 56 -0.27 -10.22 10.56
CA ILE A 56 -1.03 -10.84 9.45
C ILE A 56 -2.53 -10.61 9.65
N ILE A 57 -3.04 -10.88 10.86
CA ILE A 57 -4.46 -10.70 11.19
C ILE A 57 -4.85 -9.23 11.10
N SER A 58 -4.04 -8.32 11.62
CA SER A 58 -4.30 -6.87 11.56
C SER A 58 -4.38 -6.38 10.12
N TRP A 59 -3.45 -6.80 9.25
CA TRP A 59 -3.47 -6.44 7.85
C TRP A 59 -4.65 -7.08 7.10
N LEU A 60 -5.08 -8.28 7.48
CA LEU A 60 -6.30 -8.89 6.95
C LEU A 60 -7.52 -8.03 7.26
N CYS A 61 -7.69 -7.64 8.53
CA CYS A 61 -8.80 -6.79 8.94
C CYS A 61 -8.80 -5.44 8.19
N ILE A 62 -7.64 -4.78 8.09
CA ILE A 62 -7.51 -3.52 7.34
C ILE A 62 -7.87 -3.72 5.88
N THR A 63 -7.39 -4.78 5.24
CA THR A 63 -7.68 -5.11 3.85
C THR A 63 -9.18 -5.30 3.63
N ILE A 64 -9.85 -6.06 4.48
CA ILE A 64 -11.30 -6.29 4.40
C ILE A 64 -12.07 -4.98 4.57
N VAL A 65 -11.73 -4.17 5.57
CA VAL A 65 -12.39 -2.89 5.83
C VAL A 65 -12.23 -1.95 4.63
N VAL A 66 -11.03 -1.84 4.06
CA VAL A 66 -10.79 -0.98 2.89
C VAL A 66 -11.50 -1.50 1.64
N MET A 67 -11.55 -2.81 1.43
CA MET A 67 -12.31 -3.40 0.33
C MET A 67 -13.81 -3.11 0.46
N LEU A 68 -14.37 -3.29 1.66
CA LEU A 68 -15.79 -2.97 1.94
C LEU A 68 -16.06 -1.48 1.75
N ALA A 69 -15.23 -0.61 2.28
CA ALA A 69 -15.36 0.85 2.11
C ALA A 69 -15.30 1.24 0.62
N THR A 70 -14.45 0.58 -0.17
CA THR A 70 -14.36 0.79 -1.62
C THR A 70 -15.61 0.29 -2.35
N LEU A 71 -16.16 -0.85 -1.95
CA LEU A 71 -17.39 -1.40 -2.54
C LEU A 71 -18.60 -0.50 -2.33
N LEU A 72 -18.69 0.17 -1.19
CA LEU A 72 -19.77 1.09 -0.86
C LEU A 72 -19.74 2.38 -1.71
N GLN A 73 -18.62 2.67 -2.41
CA GLN A 73 -18.54 3.85 -3.26
C GLN A 73 -19.28 3.66 -4.59
N PRO A 74 -19.86 4.75 -5.15
CA PRO A 74 -20.55 4.69 -6.44
C PRO A 74 -19.67 4.13 -7.56
N ALA A 75 -20.27 3.34 -8.46
CA ALA A 75 -19.56 2.70 -9.58
C ALA A 75 -18.80 3.71 -10.46
N GLY A 76 -19.36 4.90 -10.70
CA GLY A 76 -18.73 5.96 -11.46
C GLY A 76 -17.42 6.46 -10.84
N VAL A 77 -17.36 6.58 -9.50
CA VAL A 77 -16.14 6.97 -8.79
C VAL A 77 -15.10 5.86 -8.83
N ARG A 78 -15.55 4.61 -8.70
CA ARG A 78 -14.64 3.43 -8.78
C ARG A 78 -14.06 3.21 -10.17
N ALA A 79 -14.83 3.49 -11.22
CA ALA A 79 -14.38 3.32 -12.62
C ALA A 79 -13.38 4.40 -13.06
N GLN A 80 -13.32 5.53 -12.35
CA GLN A 80 -12.47 6.64 -12.74
C GLN A 80 -10.99 6.33 -12.51
N THR A 81 -10.17 6.52 -13.56
CA THR A 81 -8.72 6.31 -13.51
C THR A 81 -7.91 7.60 -13.43
N ARG A 82 -8.55 8.74 -13.74
CA ARG A 82 -7.89 10.06 -13.73
C ARG A 82 -7.41 10.40 -12.32
N GLY A 83 -6.18 10.91 -12.22
CA GLY A 83 -5.55 11.27 -10.95
C GLY A 83 -4.85 10.11 -10.21
N MET A 84 -5.05 8.85 -10.63
CA MET A 84 -4.40 7.69 -9.98
C MET A 84 -2.87 7.76 -10.07
N ALA A 85 -2.33 8.24 -11.21
CA ALA A 85 -0.89 8.37 -11.38
C ALA A 85 -0.26 9.31 -10.34
N TYR A 86 -0.95 10.40 -9.99
CA TYR A 86 -0.51 11.33 -8.95
C TYR A 86 -0.52 10.71 -7.56
N MET A 87 -1.56 9.93 -7.23
CA MET A 87 -1.66 9.26 -5.92
C MET A 87 -0.65 8.13 -5.79
N ILE A 88 -0.50 7.30 -6.83
CA ILE A 88 0.50 6.22 -6.85
C ILE A 88 1.91 6.82 -6.79
N GLY A 89 2.20 7.82 -7.61
CA GLY A 89 3.49 8.53 -7.61
C GLY A 89 3.80 9.16 -6.25
N GLY A 90 2.85 9.91 -5.69
CA GLY A 90 2.99 10.50 -4.34
C GLY A 90 3.18 9.44 -3.27
N GLY A 91 2.41 8.35 -3.33
CA GLY A 91 2.54 7.22 -2.40
C GLY A 91 3.90 6.52 -2.49
N LEU A 92 4.42 6.29 -3.70
CA LEU A 92 5.75 5.72 -3.91
C LEU A 92 6.84 6.64 -3.38
N VAL A 93 6.77 7.94 -3.64
CA VAL A 93 7.70 8.92 -3.08
C VAL A 93 7.64 8.92 -1.56
N GLY A 94 6.44 8.94 -0.98
CA GLY A 94 6.23 8.86 0.46
C GLY A 94 6.79 7.57 1.06
N LEU A 95 6.59 6.43 0.37
CA LEU A 95 7.14 5.14 0.78
C LEU A 95 8.66 5.14 0.78
N VAL A 96 9.30 5.66 -0.28
CA VAL A 96 10.76 5.77 -0.35
C VAL A 96 11.31 6.68 0.75
N ILE A 97 10.69 7.85 0.97
CA ILE A 97 11.07 8.76 2.07
C ILE A 97 10.90 8.06 3.42
N GLY A 98 9.80 7.34 3.62
CA GLY A 98 9.54 6.58 4.84
C GLY A 98 10.57 5.48 5.09
N LEU A 99 10.98 4.76 4.05
CA LEU A 99 12.03 3.75 4.14
C LEU A 99 13.42 4.35 4.42
N LEU A 100 13.72 5.53 3.85
CA LEU A 100 14.95 6.26 4.17
C LEU A 100 14.98 6.73 5.64
N GLY A 101 13.85 6.77 6.31
CA GLY A 101 13.75 7.03 7.74
C GLY A 101 14.52 6.04 8.62
N PHE A 102 15.03 4.91 8.06
CA PHE A 102 15.89 3.98 8.81
C PHE A 102 17.17 4.64 9.32
N THR A 103 17.66 5.68 8.66
CA THR A 103 18.85 6.44 9.07
C THR A 103 18.65 7.23 10.36
N VAL A 104 17.40 7.50 10.73
CA VAL A 104 17.02 8.29 11.91
C VAL A 104 16.22 7.48 12.94
N SER A 105 15.75 6.28 12.59
CA SER A 105 14.90 5.49 13.46
C SER A 105 15.73 4.64 14.44
N ALA A 106 15.37 4.74 15.72
CA ALA A 106 16.01 3.97 16.80
C ALA A 106 15.44 2.54 16.92
N SER A 107 14.32 2.23 16.26
CA SER A 107 13.66 0.92 16.36
C SER A 107 12.88 0.59 15.08
N ILE A 108 12.68 -0.72 14.84
CA ILE A 108 11.89 -1.24 13.69
C ILE A 108 10.44 -0.74 13.75
N SER A 109 9.85 -0.65 14.93
CA SER A 109 8.49 -0.15 15.10
C SER A 109 8.37 1.33 14.74
N MET A 110 9.38 2.14 15.05
CA MET A 110 9.45 3.54 14.65
C MET A 110 9.61 3.67 13.13
N LEU A 111 10.49 2.90 12.50
CA LEU A 111 10.66 2.87 11.06
C LEU A 111 9.35 2.51 10.35
N TYR A 112 8.66 1.49 10.86
CA TYR A 112 7.36 1.08 10.35
C TYR A 112 6.31 2.21 10.43
N GLY A 113 6.24 2.89 11.58
CA GLY A 113 5.36 4.04 11.77
C GLY A 113 5.67 5.20 10.80
N ILE A 114 6.95 5.54 10.64
CA ILE A 114 7.40 6.57 9.70
C ILE A 114 7.00 6.21 8.27
N MET A 115 7.22 4.96 7.86
CA MET A 115 6.85 4.48 6.52
C MET A 115 5.34 4.60 6.26
N ILE A 116 4.49 4.20 7.21
CA ILE A 116 3.03 4.31 7.10
C ILE A 116 2.62 5.78 6.94
N VAL A 117 3.09 6.65 7.82
CA VAL A 117 2.74 8.07 7.80
C VAL A 117 3.23 8.75 6.53
N ALA A 118 4.48 8.52 6.13
CA ALA A 118 5.05 9.11 4.93
C ALA A 118 4.31 8.65 3.66
N THR A 119 3.92 7.37 3.57
CA THR A 119 3.14 6.85 2.44
C THR A 119 1.76 7.49 2.38
N ALA A 120 1.05 7.59 3.51
CA ALA A 120 -0.27 8.21 3.58
C ALA A 120 -0.21 9.69 3.19
N VAL A 121 0.75 10.42 3.73
CA VAL A 121 1.00 11.84 3.41
C VAL A 121 1.35 12.01 1.93
N GLY A 122 2.20 11.16 1.38
CA GLY A 122 2.56 11.16 -0.04
C GLY A 122 1.35 10.99 -0.96
N ILE A 123 0.46 10.04 -0.66
CA ILE A 123 -0.79 9.83 -1.42
C ILE A 123 -1.70 11.05 -1.32
N PHE A 124 -1.84 11.62 -0.13
CA PHE A 124 -2.65 12.82 0.10
C PHE A 124 -2.11 14.01 -0.70
N PHE A 125 -0.80 14.26 -0.67
CA PHE A 125 -0.17 15.30 -1.47
C PHE A 125 -0.30 15.05 -2.98
N GLY A 126 -0.11 13.81 -3.43
CA GLY A 126 -0.34 13.43 -4.82
C GLY A 126 -1.77 13.76 -5.26
N PHE A 127 -2.76 13.46 -4.41
CA PHE A 127 -4.15 13.84 -4.67
C PHE A 127 -4.37 15.35 -4.68
N LEU A 128 -3.76 16.10 -3.77
CA LEU A 128 -3.83 17.57 -3.76
C LEU A 128 -3.23 18.18 -5.04
N LEU A 129 -2.10 17.65 -5.51
CA LEU A 129 -1.50 18.07 -6.77
C LEU A 129 -2.46 17.84 -7.94
N TYR A 130 -3.09 16.67 -7.99
CA TYR A 130 -4.09 16.38 -9.00
C TYR A 130 -5.29 17.33 -8.93
N SER A 131 -5.82 17.62 -7.73
CA SER A 131 -6.96 18.51 -7.56
C SER A 131 -6.72 19.93 -8.04
N ASN A 132 -5.44 20.37 -8.10
CA ASN A 132 -5.05 21.66 -8.64
C ASN A 132 -4.91 21.70 -10.17
N THR A 133 -4.95 20.54 -10.85
CA THR A 133 -4.98 20.49 -12.31
C THR A 133 -6.34 20.92 -12.85
N PRO A 134 -6.44 21.37 -14.12
CA PRO A 134 -7.73 21.71 -14.73
C PRO A 134 -8.75 20.57 -14.67
N ASP A 135 -8.28 19.33 -14.92
CA ASP A 135 -9.12 18.11 -14.84
C ASP A 135 -9.59 17.83 -13.41
N GLY A 136 -8.73 17.99 -12.42
CA GLY A 136 -9.05 17.80 -11.02
C GLY A 136 -10.06 18.83 -10.50
N ARG A 137 -9.94 20.10 -10.91
CA ARG A 137 -10.89 21.16 -10.56
C ARG A 137 -12.28 20.91 -11.16
N ALA A 138 -12.34 20.43 -12.40
CA ALA A 138 -13.59 20.07 -13.05
C ALA A 138 -14.35 18.95 -12.31
N MET A 139 -13.60 18.07 -11.61
CA MET A 139 -14.17 16.96 -10.86
C MET A 139 -14.58 17.33 -9.42
N SER A 140 -13.99 18.38 -8.85
CA SER A 140 -14.20 18.76 -7.43
C SER A 140 -15.46 19.57 -7.17
N VAL A 141 -16.28 19.85 -8.18
CA VAL A 141 -17.48 20.73 -8.10
C VAL A 141 -18.60 20.15 -7.22
N GLY A 142 -18.52 18.87 -6.83
CA GLY A 142 -19.51 18.25 -5.94
C GLY A 142 -19.01 18.09 -4.51
N GLY A 143 -19.65 18.72 -3.51
CA GLY A 143 -19.33 18.50 -2.10
C GLY A 143 -19.32 17.02 -1.74
N GLY A 144 -18.26 16.56 -1.08
CA GLY A 144 -18.06 15.17 -0.72
C GLY A 144 -17.41 14.27 -1.80
N TYR A 145 -17.23 14.76 -3.01
CA TYR A 145 -16.52 14.00 -4.06
C TYR A 145 -15.07 13.69 -3.66
N PHE A 146 -14.41 14.62 -3.01
CA PHE A 146 -13.06 14.47 -2.47
C PHE A 146 -12.93 13.22 -1.59
N PHE A 147 -13.78 13.10 -0.57
CA PHE A 147 -13.75 11.96 0.37
C PHE A 147 -14.15 10.65 -0.30
N ARG A 148 -15.12 10.68 -1.20
CA ARG A 148 -15.53 9.50 -1.97
C ARG A 148 -14.40 8.99 -2.86
N TYR A 149 -13.70 9.90 -3.53
CA TYR A 149 -12.57 9.54 -4.38
C TYR A 149 -11.39 9.01 -3.55
N LEU A 150 -11.07 9.67 -2.43
CA LEU A 150 -10.03 9.22 -1.50
C LEU A 150 -10.37 7.83 -0.94
N THR A 151 -11.62 7.58 -0.58
CA THR A 151 -12.07 6.27 -0.09
C THR A 151 -12.02 5.21 -1.19
N ALA A 152 -12.43 5.54 -2.41
CA ALA A 152 -12.47 4.59 -3.51
C ALA A 152 -11.09 4.25 -4.09
N LYS A 153 -10.14 5.17 -4.01
CA LYS A 153 -8.84 5.07 -4.69
C LYS A 153 -7.65 5.26 -3.75
N GLY A 154 -7.69 6.26 -2.87
CA GLY A 154 -6.58 6.59 -1.97
C GLY A 154 -6.33 5.49 -0.94
N PHE A 155 -7.35 5.01 -0.25
CA PHE A 155 -7.18 3.96 0.77
C PHE A 155 -6.70 2.63 0.19
N PRO A 156 -7.26 2.10 -0.92
CA PRO A 156 -6.70 0.92 -1.56
C PRO A 156 -5.23 1.10 -1.97
N THR A 157 -4.88 2.27 -2.53
CA THR A 157 -3.50 2.58 -2.89
C THR A 157 -2.59 2.61 -1.65
N ALA A 158 -3.04 3.26 -0.57
CA ALA A 158 -2.30 3.34 0.69
C ALA A 158 -2.03 1.95 1.26
N VAL A 159 -3.06 1.13 1.43
CA VAL A 159 -2.94 -0.21 2.00
C VAL A 159 -2.03 -1.09 1.14
N THR A 160 -2.20 -1.05 -0.18
CA THR A 160 -1.35 -1.82 -1.11
C THR A 160 0.12 -1.45 -0.97
N LEU A 161 0.45 -0.14 -0.99
CA LEU A 161 1.83 0.32 -0.88
C LEU A 161 2.42 0.08 0.51
N MET A 162 1.63 0.24 1.57
CA MET A 162 2.08 -0.04 2.94
C MET A 162 2.38 -1.52 3.16
N GLN A 163 1.58 -2.43 2.61
CA GLN A 163 1.83 -3.87 2.70
C GLN A 163 3.13 -4.26 1.97
N ILE A 164 3.37 -3.69 0.78
CA ILE A 164 4.62 -3.87 0.07
C ILE A 164 5.78 -3.26 0.88
N GLY A 165 5.61 -2.05 1.40
CA GLY A 165 6.61 -1.34 2.21
C GLY A 165 6.98 -2.09 3.49
N LEU A 166 6.03 -2.76 4.14
CA LEU A 166 6.27 -3.59 5.32
C LEU A 166 7.37 -4.62 5.06
N VAL A 167 7.35 -5.26 3.92
CA VAL A 167 8.36 -6.27 3.58
C VAL A 167 9.74 -5.64 3.42
N PHE A 168 9.83 -4.44 2.83
CA PHE A 168 11.10 -3.71 2.76
C PHE A 168 11.62 -3.31 4.14
N VAL A 169 10.72 -2.88 5.07
CA VAL A 169 11.10 -2.60 6.47
C VAL A 169 11.69 -3.85 7.12
N LEU A 170 11.06 -5.00 6.93
CA LEU A 170 11.54 -6.27 7.51
C LEU A 170 12.89 -6.70 6.90
N LEU A 171 13.10 -6.49 5.60
CA LEU A 171 14.38 -6.73 4.94
C LEU A 171 15.49 -5.85 5.50
N ILE A 172 15.23 -4.55 5.67
CA ILE A 172 16.17 -3.60 6.27
C ILE A 172 16.48 -4.01 7.72
N ALA A 173 15.45 -4.38 8.48
CA ALA A 173 15.60 -4.84 9.85
C ALA A 173 16.53 -6.04 9.95
N LYS A 174 16.36 -7.02 9.06
CA LYS A 174 17.21 -8.22 9.02
C LYS A 174 18.65 -7.88 8.63
N ALA A 175 18.86 -7.00 7.66
CA ALA A 175 20.19 -6.59 7.23
C ALA A 175 20.99 -5.86 8.32
N ASN A 176 20.31 -5.23 9.28
CA ASN A 176 20.96 -4.51 10.38
C ASN A 176 21.23 -5.38 11.63
N VAL A 177 20.68 -6.59 11.71
CA VAL A 177 20.83 -7.51 12.86
C VAL A 177 21.86 -8.61 12.56
N GLY A 178 22.24 -8.82 11.31
CA GLY A 178 23.28 -9.76 10.88
C GLY A 178 24.61 -9.07 10.66
#